data_dbb31de09c0bca59b9bd3f6aca35b5f0
#
_entry.id   dbb31de09c0bca59b9bd3f6aca35b5f0
#
_cell.length_a   1.000
_cell.length_b   1.000
_cell.length_c   1.000
_cell.angle_alpha   90.00
_cell.angle_beta   90.00
_cell.angle_gamma   90.00
#
_symmetry.space_group_name_H-M   'P 1'
#
loop_
_entity.id
_entity.type
_entity.pdbx_description
1 polymer ?
#
loop_
_entity_poly.entity_id
_entity_poly.type
_entity_poly.pdbx_seq_one_letter_code
_entity_poly.pdbx_strand_id
1 'polypeptide(L)'
;VNFNEYKQYDGVGLSSLVKERKVKPTEVLQACLDGIATNQQLNAVLSTREEKVFNELETVNHNEPFYHVPFLLKNSSQALEGEEMNGGSGLLKGSIATKTSHYTKRLQKAGFCMMGYSNSPEFGLKNITEPKLYGATKNPLNESYSPGGSSGGAAAAVASGIVPIAGASDGGGSIRIPASFSGLVGLKPTRGRTPVGPGVGRQWQGAAIDFVLSRSVRDSARSLDVLQIHQPEAAFHTPLFEEGFERSLSKRLSPLRIAYSYTSPVGTPVSSEAKQALMETIQYLDSLGHYVEEATPAIDGRSLMEQYYLMNAGEMANVRQRLEQSLNRQLHEEDFETESFVLAEAGKNVRAADYANSLTTWDQHAAIAMEFHETYDLYFTPSAASIAPKIGELTPSAADERKMKEQIQQLAAKEQLAFVYEMFLPSLTYTPFTQLANLTGQPAISLPVYKTKAGMPIGVQAMAAKGNESLLFRLALTLEQSERWQG
;
A
#
# COMPACT_ATOMS: atom_id res chain seq x y z
N VAL A 1 23.12 -11.23 17.45
CA VAL A 1 22.54 -11.68 16.16
C VAL A 1 23.10 -10.83 15.03
N ASN A 2 23.64 -11.42 13.96
CA ASN A 2 24.06 -10.70 12.76
C ASN A 2 22.89 -10.53 11.78
N PHE A 3 23.08 -9.70 10.73
CA PHE A 3 22.03 -9.42 9.76
C PHE A 3 21.49 -10.67 9.05
N ASN A 4 22.35 -11.66 8.72
CA ASN A 4 21.92 -12.89 8.05
C ASN A 4 21.05 -13.79 8.94
N GLU A 5 21.29 -13.81 10.24
CA GLU A 5 20.48 -14.50 11.23
C GLU A 5 19.17 -13.70 11.48
N TYR A 6 19.29 -12.39 11.69
CA TYR A 6 18.18 -11.48 11.94
C TYR A 6 17.10 -11.57 10.86
N LYS A 7 17.48 -11.50 9.58
CA LYS A 7 16.53 -11.51 8.45
C LYS A 7 15.74 -12.82 8.28
N GLN A 8 16.09 -13.90 9.02
CA GLN A 8 15.33 -15.16 8.98
C GLN A 8 14.07 -15.11 9.84
N TYR A 9 13.98 -14.13 10.74
CA TYR A 9 12.82 -13.98 11.63
C TYR A 9 11.84 -12.96 11.07
N ASP A 10 10.55 -13.22 11.27
CA ASP A 10 9.52 -12.21 11.14
C ASP A 10 9.42 -11.34 12.40
N GLY A 11 8.57 -10.33 12.43
CA GLY A 11 8.46 -9.39 13.54
C GLY A 11 8.04 -10.05 14.84
N VAL A 12 7.09 -10.97 14.78
CA VAL A 12 6.66 -11.78 15.93
C VAL A 12 7.80 -12.61 16.49
N GLY A 13 8.57 -13.25 15.63
CA GLY A 13 9.74 -14.03 15.98
C GLY A 13 10.83 -13.20 16.66
N LEU A 14 11.17 -12.03 16.10
CA LEU A 14 12.15 -11.12 16.70
C LEU A 14 11.70 -10.64 18.09
N SER A 15 10.44 -10.21 18.22
CA SER A 15 9.88 -9.79 19.51
C SER A 15 9.98 -10.91 20.56
N SER A 16 9.72 -12.17 20.16
CA SER A 16 9.82 -13.32 21.07
C SER A 16 11.27 -13.56 21.51
N LEU A 17 12.25 -13.50 20.60
CA LEU A 17 13.67 -13.67 20.94
C LEU A 17 14.14 -12.63 21.98
N VAL A 18 13.71 -11.36 21.81
CA VAL A 18 14.06 -10.29 22.75
C VAL A 18 13.37 -10.48 24.11
N LYS A 19 12.07 -10.83 24.13
CA LYS A 19 11.32 -11.12 25.35
C LYS A 19 11.91 -12.28 26.14
N GLU A 20 12.35 -13.32 25.45
CA GLU A 20 13.00 -14.50 26.05
C GLU A 20 14.47 -14.23 26.42
N ARG A 21 14.97 -13.01 26.20
CA ARG A 21 16.37 -12.61 26.45
C ARG A 21 17.40 -13.44 25.69
N LYS A 22 17.01 -14.04 24.56
CA LYS A 22 17.93 -14.78 23.68
C LYS A 22 18.78 -13.82 22.84
N VAL A 23 18.26 -12.62 22.58
CA VAL A 23 18.94 -11.54 21.86
C VAL A 23 18.65 -10.22 22.57
N LYS A 24 19.65 -9.33 22.63
CA LYS A 24 19.46 -7.99 23.20
C LYS A 24 18.77 -7.07 22.19
N PRO A 25 17.93 -6.10 22.66
CA PRO A 25 17.33 -5.09 21.78
C PRO A 25 18.36 -4.37 20.91
N THR A 26 19.51 -4.00 21.50
CA THR A 26 20.60 -3.32 20.78
C THR A 26 21.18 -4.16 19.64
N GLU A 27 21.25 -5.48 19.77
CA GLU A 27 21.74 -6.37 18.71
C GLU A 27 20.74 -6.45 17.55
N VAL A 28 19.43 -6.41 17.84
CA VAL A 28 18.38 -6.40 16.82
C VAL A 28 18.41 -5.09 16.03
N LEU A 29 18.55 -3.94 16.71
CA LEU A 29 18.64 -2.64 16.05
C LEU A 29 19.94 -2.52 15.22
N GLN A 30 21.07 -2.99 15.75
CA GLN A 30 22.33 -3.00 15.02
C GLN A 30 22.24 -3.86 13.75
N ALA A 31 21.66 -5.06 13.85
CA ALA A 31 21.46 -5.92 12.67
C ALA A 31 20.58 -5.25 11.60
N CYS A 32 19.57 -4.49 11.99
CA CYS A 32 18.77 -3.68 11.07
C CYS A 32 19.62 -2.59 10.39
N LEU A 33 20.45 -1.85 11.14
CA LEU A 33 21.35 -0.83 10.60
C LEU A 33 22.40 -1.43 9.64
N ASP A 34 22.96 -2.58 9.98
CA ASP A 34 23.86 -3.33 9.10
C ASP A 34 23.14 -3.74 7.80
N GLY A 35 21.86 -4.13 7.90
CA GLY A 35 21.00 -4.42 6.75
C GLY A 35 20.78 -3.19 5.87
N ILE A 36 20.55 -2.03 6.45
CA ILE A 36 20.42 -0.75 5.71
C ILE A 36 21.74 -0.44 4.99
N ALA A 37 22.87 -0.52 5.70
CA ALA A 37 24.20 -0.25 5.13
C ALA A 37 24.56 -1.20 3.98
N THR A 38 24.22 -2.49 4.11
CA THR A 38 24.53 -3.52 3.10
C THR A 38 23.67 -3.38 1.84
N ASN A 39 22.47 -2.77 1.95
CA ASN A 39 21.49 -2.68 0.87
C ASN A 39 21.24 -1.22 0.39
N GLN A 40 22.21 -0.33 0.56
CA GLN A 40 22.09 1.08 0.15
C GLN A 40 21.74 1.27 -1.33
N GLN A 41 22.23 0.37 -2.21
CA GLN A 41 21.98 0.40 -3.64
C GLN A 41 20.48 0.24 -4.01
N LEU A 42 19.66 -0.30 -3.09
CA LEU A 42 18.21 -0.42 -3.31
C LEU A 42 17.49 0.92 -3.21
N ASN A 43 18.10 1.92 -2.58
CA ASN A 43 17.49 3.23 -2.31
C ASN A 43 16.10 3.12 -1.64
N ALA A 44 15.99 2.16 -0.71
CA ALA A 44 14.76 1.84 -0.01
C ALA A 44 14.53 2.73 1.22
N VAL A 45 15.62 3.11 1.92
CA VAL A 45 15.60 3.87 3.18
C VAL A 45 16.16 5.27 2.93
N LEU A 46 15.39 6.30 3.27
CA LEU A 46 15.74 7.71 3.04
C LEU A 46 16.50 8.34 4.20
N SER A 47 16.13 7.94 5.41
CA SER A 47 16.70 8.49 6.63
C SER A 47 16.71 7.45 7.74
N THR A 48 17.65 7.57 8.65
CA THR A 48 17.73 6.75 9.88
C THR A 48 17.69 7.65 11.11
N ARG A 49 17.22 7.08 12.22
CA ARG A 49 17.11 7.74 13.54
C ARG A 49 18.02 7.08 14.57
N GLU A 50 19.19 6.63 14.14
CA GLU A 50 20.08 5.77 14.92
C GLU A 50 20.23 6.22 16.38
N GLU A 51 20.76 7.41 16.63
CA GLU A 51 20.98 7.90 18.00
C GLU A 51 19.68 7.96 18.80
N LYS A 52 18.59 8.42 18.19
CA LYS A 52 17.29 8.57 18.86
C LYS A 52 16.69 7.21 19.21
N VAL A 53 16.73 6.24 18.30
CA VAL A 53 16.10 4.93 18.50
C VAL A 53 16.79 4.13 19.60
N PHE A 54 18.13 4.22 19.73
CA PHE A 54 18.83 3.58 20.84
C PHE A 54 18.49 4.21 22.20
N ASN A 55 18.30 5.53 22.25
CA ASN A 55 17.90 6.24 23.47
C ASN A 55 16.44 5.93 23.86
N GLU A 56 15.60 5.56 22.90
CA GLU A 56 14.18 5.20 23.11
C GLU A 56 13.99 3.77 23.66
N LEU A 57 15.02 2.90 23.64
CA LEU A 57 14.88 1.48 24.02
C LEU A 57 14.31 1.27 25.43
N GLU A 58 14.72 2.10 26.41
CA GLU A 58 14.26 1.96 27.80
C GLU A 58 12.80 2.38 28.00
N THR A 59 12.20 3.04 27.04
CA THR A 59 10.82 3.53 27.12
C THR A 59 9.76 2.49 26.72
N VAL A 60 10.18 1.37 26.12
CA VAL A 60 9.28 0.35 25.57
C VAL A 60 8.92 -0.68 26.66
N ASN A 61 7.61 -0.93 26.84
CA ASN A 61 7.16 -1.92 27.79
C ASN A 61 7.37 -3.35 27.26
N HIS A 62 7.94 -4.23 28.10
CA HIS A 62 8.23 -5.63 27.76
C HIS A 62 7.01 -6.44 27.28
N ASN A 63 5.80 -6.09 27.71
CA ASN A 63 4.58 -6.81 27.33
C ASN A 63 4.03 -6.44 25.96
N GLU A 64 4.58 -5.40 25.31
CA GLU A 64 4.08 -4.93 24.02
C GLU A 64 4.21 -5.99 22.90
N PRO A 65 3.23 -6.09 21.97
CA PRO A 65 3.15 -7.18 20.99
C PRO A 65 4.34 -7.25 20.03
N PHE A 66 4.97 -6.10 19.71
CA PHE A 66 6.16 -5.99 18.87
C PHE A 66 7.35 -5.40 19.60
N TYR A 67 7.62 -5.90 20.79
CA TYR A 67 8.68 -5.45 21.68
C TYR A 67 10.05 -5.41 20.99
N HIS A 68 10.54 -4.17 20.76
CA HIS A 68 11.80 -3.83 20.09
C HIS A 68 11.97 -4.33 18.65
N VAL A 69 10.87 -4.45 17.90
CA VAL A 69 10.93 -4.78 16.48
C VAL A 69 11.23 -3.52 15.65
N PRO A 70 12.28 -3.52 14.81
CA PRO A 70 12.60 -2.42 13.92
C PRO A 70 11.49 -2.18 12.89
N PHE A 71 11.19 -0.90 12.64
CA PHE A 71 10.13 -0.49 11.73
C PHE A 71 10.53 0.74 10.92
N LEU A 72 10.19 0.77 9.64
CA LEU A 72 10.33 1.95 8.77
C LEU A 72 8.96 2.55 8.49
N LEU A 73 8.84 3.86 8.68
CA LEU A 73 7.65 4.63 8.32
C LEU A 73 7.65 4.97 6.82
N LYS A 74 6.49 5.11 6.22
CA LYS A 74 6.36 5.62 4.86
C LYS A 74 6.45 7.16 4.84
N ASN A 75 7.22 7.71 3.93
CA ASN A 75 7.45 9.16 3.79
C ASN A 75 6.27 9.91 3.15
N SER A 76 5.02 9.61 3.53
CA SER A 76 3.85 10.32 2.95
C SER A 76 2.75 10.67 3.95
N SER A 77 2.33 9.74 4.82
CA SER A 77 1.20 9.93 5.75
C SER A 77 1.55 9.61 7.20
N GLN A 78 2.69 8.97 7.45
CA GLN A 78 3.05 8.38 8.73
C GLN A 78 4.00 9.29 9.52
N ALA A 79 3.54 10.50 9.82
CA ALA A 79 4.32 11.51 10.51
C ALA A 79 4.82 11.05 11.89
N LEU A 80 6.08 11.39 12.19
CA LEU A 80 6.70 11.32 13.49
C LEU A 80 7.23 12.71 13.85
N GLU A 81 6.77 13.27 14.95
CA GLU A 81 7.13 14.61 15.41
C GLU A 81 8.65 14.79 15.52
N GLY A 82 9.14 15.90 14.97
CA GLY A 82 10.56 16.24 14.95
C GLY A 82 11.38 15.55 13.84
N GLU A 83 10.73 14.75 12.96
CA GLU A 83 11.38 14.11 11.81
C GLU A 83 10.92 14.74 10.48
N GLU A 84 11.80 14.75 9.48
CA GLU A 84 11.45 15.21 8.15
C GLU A 84 10.48 14.23 7.47
N MET A 85 9.35 14.75 6.98
CA MET A 85 8.40 14.03 6.14
C MET A 85 7.96 14.92 5.00
N ASN A 86 8.42 14.63 3.79
CA ASN A 86 8.22 15.49 2.61
C ASN A 86 7.38 14.87 1.50
N GLY A 87 6.85 13.66 1.68
CA GLY A 87 6.00 13.00 0.70
C GLY A 87 6.67 12.72 -0.65
N GLY A 88 7.99 12.63 -0.70
CA GLY A 88 8.76 12.47 -1.96
C GLY A 88 8.81 13.74 -2.81
N SER A 89 8.29 14.87 -2.30
CA SER A 89 8.22 16.14 -3.02
C SER A 89 9.43 17.04 -2.77
N GLY A 90 10.03 17.53 -3.83
CA GLY A 90 11.09 18.54 -3.75
C GLY A 90 10.63 19.85 -3.09
N LEU A 91 9.36 20.22 -3.29
CA LEU A 91 8.72 21.38 -2.68
C LEU A 91 8.73 21.33 -1.14
N LEU A 92 8.59 20.12 -0.58
CA LEU A 92 8.49 19.90 0.87
C LEU A 92 9.81 19.44 1.50
N LYS A 93 10.92 19.49 0.77
CA LYS A 93 12.25 19.15 1.30
C LYS A 93 12.56 19.99 2.55
N GLY A 94 12.98 19.31 3.63
CA GLY A 94 13.24 19.93 4.92
C GLY A 94 11.99 20.21 5.78
N SER A 95 10.81 19.76 5.36
CA SER A 95 9.58 19.90 6.14
C SER A 95 9.57 18.95 7.33
N ILE A 96 9.62 19.51 8.54
CA ILE A 96 9.62 18.76 9.80
C ILE A 96 8.19 18.57 10.31
N ALA A 97 7.84 17.34 10.64
CA ALA A 97 6.54 17.02 11.21
C ALA A 97 6.38 17.64 12.60
N THR A 98 5.32 18.40 12.81
CA THR A 98 5.01 19.08 14.10
C THR A 98 4.15 18.23 15.04
N LYS A 99 3.63 17.09 14.55
CA LYS A 99 2.81 16.16 15.32
C LYS A 99 3.03 14.73 14.81
N THR A 100 3.03 13.79 15.73
CA THR A 100 3.03 12.36 15.39
C THR A 100 1.63 11.92 14.98
N SER A 101 1.49 11.19 13.86
CA SER A 101 0.23 10.63 13.41
C SER A 101 -0.35 9.61 14.41
N HIS A 102 -1.67 9.45 14.43
CA HIS A 102 -2.32 8.45 15.30
C HIS A 102 -1.87 7.03 14.95
N TYR A 103 -1.64 6.75 13.67
CA TYR A 103 -1.07 5.51 13.18
C TYR A 103 0.32 5.24 13.81
N THR A 104 1.24 6.19 13.70
CA THR A 104 2.60 6.07 14.23
C THR A 104 2.60 5.92 15.76
N LYS A 105 1.78 6.70 16.48
CA LYS A 105 1.63 6.58 17.94
C LYS A 105 1.21 5.18 18.38
N ARG A 106 0.27 4.54 17.66
CA ARG A 106 -0.16 3.19 17.98
C ARG A 106 0.95 2.16 17.78
N LEU A 107 1.72 2.31 16.71
CA LEU A 107 2.88 1.42 16.46
C LEU A 107 3.97 1.61 17.51
N GLN A 108 4.30 2.85 17.89
CA GLN A 108 5.23 3.12 18.99
C GLN A 108 4.75 2.44 20.29
N LYS A 109 3.45 2.62 20.63
CA LYS A 109 2.84 1.99 21.80
C LYS A 109 2.88 0.46 21.72
N ALA A 110 2.84 -0.13 20.53
CA ALA A 110 2.93 -1.56 20.34
C ALA A 110 4.36 -2.12 20.46
N GLY A 111 5.36 -1.25 20.67
CA GLY A 111 6.74 -1.63 20.92
C GLY A 111 7.66 -1.60 19.71
N PHE A 112 7.19 -1.10 18.57
CA PHE A 112 8.03 -0.91 17.40
C PHE A 112 9.10 0.17 17.60
N CYS A 113 10.30 -0.07 17.16
CA CYS A 113 11.40 0.89 17.10
C CYS A 113 11.42 1.59 15.75
N MET A 114 11.10 2.90 15.72
CA MET A 114 11.02 3.69 14.48
C MET A 114 12.43 3.99 13.96
N MET A 115 12.91 3.19 12.98
CA MET A 115 14.27 3.30 12.45
C MET A 115 14.46 4.50 11.52
N GLY A 116 13.41 4.99 10.88
CA GLY A 116 13.44 6.08 9.92
C GLY A 116 12.33 5.98 8.89
N TYR A 117 12.57 6.54 7.69
CA TYR A 117 11.60 6.59 6.60
C TYR A 117 12.03 5.81 5.37
N SER A 118 11.07 5.13 4.74
CA SER A 118 11.21 4.46 3.45
C SER A 118 10.81 5.38 2.28
N ASN A 119 11.39 5.14 1.10
CA ASN A 119 11.16 5.91 -0.12
C ASN A 119 9.72 5.73 -0.67
N SER A 120 9.16 6.81 -1.22
CA SER A 120 7.86 6.85 -1.89
C SER A 120 7.88 7.89 -3.02
N PRO A 121 7.06 7.74 -4.08
CA PRO A 121 6.91 8.76 -5.10
C PRO A 121 6.18 9.98 -4.55
N GLU A 122 6.27 11.12 -5.25
CA GLU A 122 5.65 12.37 -4.84
C GLU A 122 4.16 12.18 -4.53
N PHE A 123 3.74 12.57 -3.32
CA PHE A 123 2.39 12.45 -2.75
C PHE A 123 1.76 11.04 -2.85
N GLY A 124 2.56 10.02 -3.17
CA GLY A 124 2.07 8.65 -3.31
C GLY A 124 1.23 8.38 -4.54
N LEU A 125 1.33 9.19 -5.59
CA LEU A 125 0.44 9.18 -6.76
C LEU A 125 0.78 8.13 -7.82
N LYS A 126 1.96 7.47 -7.73
CA LYS A 126 2.43 6.49 -8.73
C LYS A 126 2.41 5.06 -8.20
N ASN A 127 2.27 4.10 -9.11
CA ASN A 127 2.42 2.66 -8.84
C ASN A 127 3.87 2.16 -8.98
N ILE A 128 4.82 3.07 -9.12
CA ILE A 128 6.28 2.88 -9.06
C ILE A 128 6.87 3.85 -8.04
N THR A 129 8.10 3.61 -7.58
CA THR A 129 8.79 4.47 -6.61
C THR A 129 10.05 5.05 -7.23
N GLU A 130 9.86 6.12 -8.00
CA GLU A 130 10.91 6.84 -8.73
C GLU A 130 10.73 8.36 -8.56
N PRO A 131 10.76 8.89 -7.30
CA PRO A 131 10.66 10.34 -7.09
C PRO A 131 11.90 11.06 -7.61
N LYS A 132 11.73 12.23 -8.22
CA LYS A 132 12.85 13.06 -8.68
C LYS A 132 13.78 13.47 -7.54
N LEU A 133 13.23 13.68 -6.35
CA LEU A 133 13.98 14.13 -5.18
C LEU A 133 15.02 13.12 -4.72
N TYR A 134 14.66 11.82 -4.73
CA TYR A 134 15.48 10.75 -4.13
C TYR A 134 15.95 9.69 -5.14
N GLY A 135 15.39 9.69 -6.36
CA GLY A 135 15.66 8.67 -7.36
C GLY A 135 14.91 7.36 -7.12
N ALA A 136 15.10 6.44 -8.04
CA ALA A 136 14.39 5.16 -8.08
C ALA A 136 14.77 4.23 -6.92
N THR A 137 13.77 3.60 -6.31
CA THR A 137 13.95 2.42 -5.46
C THR A 137 14.00 1.18 -6.35
N LYS A 138 14.93 0.29 -6.07
CA LYS A 138 15.15 -0.95 -6.83
C LYS A 138 14.52 -2.15 -6.13
N ASN A 139 14.05 -3.11 -6.92
CA ASN A 139 13.53 -4.36 -6.42
C ASN A 139 14.68 -5.28 -5.96
N PRO A 140 14.71 -5.77 -4.73
CA PRO A 140 15.81 -6.60 -4.23
C PRO A 140 15.90 -7.96 -4.94
N LEU A 141 14.85 -8.42 -5.61
CA LEU A 141 14.86 -9.67 -6.38
C LEU A 141 15.53 -9.49 -7.74
N ASN A 142 15.48 -8.29 -8.31
CA ASN A 142 16.19 -7.89 -9.53
C ASN A 142 16.24 -6.36 -9.61
N GLU A 143 17.42 -5.78 -9.44
CA GLU A 143 17.63 -4.33 -9.38
C GLU A 143 17.27 -3.56 -10.67
N SER A 144 17.02 -4.24 -11.78
CA SER A 144 16.54 -3.63 -13.03
C SER A 144 15.05 -3.32 -13.01
N TYR A 145 14.31 -3.82 -12.01
CA TYR A 145 12.86 -3.69 -11.91
C TYR A 145 12.46 -2.81 -10.73
N SER A 146 11.27 -2.21 -10.84
CA SER A 146 10.65 -1.46 -9.76
C SER A 146 10.14 -2.41 -8.66
N PRO A 147 10.22 -2.08 -7.37
CA PRO A 147 9.52 -2.81 -6.32
C PRO A 147 8.03 -2.46 -6.27
N GLY A 148 7.54 -1.63 -7.21
CA GLY A 148 6.19 -1.08 -7.20
C GLY A 148 6.08 0.24 -6.43
N GLY A 149 4.86 0.67 -6.23
CA GLY A 149 4.52 1.93 -5.59
C GLY A 149 3.03 1.98 -5.12
N SER A 150 2.79 2.94 -4.32
CA SER A 150 3.66 4.02 -3.83
C SER A 150 4.49 3.63 -2.59
N SER A 151 4.31 2.46 -1.99
CA SER A 151 5.08 1.97 -0.84
C SER A 151 6.28 1.10 -1.26
N GLY A 152 7.00 1.51 -2.33
CA GLY A 152 8.08 0.70 -2.91
C GLY A 152 9.32 0.64 -2.03
N GLY A 153 9.66 1.73 -1.33
CA GLY A 153 10.76 1.70 -0.35
C GLY A 153 10.47 0.72 0.80
N ALA A 154 9.24 0.71 1.31
CA ALA A 154 8.81 -0.25 2.32
C ALA A 154 8.90 -1.68 1.79
N ALA A 155 8.42 -1.94 0.57
CA ALA A 155 8.47 -3.26 -0.04
C ALA A 155 9.91 -3.75 -0.26
N ALA A 156 10.79 -2.90 -0.77
CA ALA A 156 12.20 -3.24 -0.96
C ALA A 156 12.89 -3.52 0.38
N ALA A 157 12.61 -2.73 1.43
CA ALA A 157 13.17 -2.94 2.76
C ALA A 157 12.70 -4.25 3.41
N VAL A 158 11.42 -4.61 3.26
CA VAL A 158 10.87 -5.86 3.80
C VAL A 158 11.37 -7.06 3.00
N ALA A 159 11.35 -7.01 1.68
CA ALA A 159 11.78 -8.12 0.81
C ALA A 159 13.28 -8.40 0.92
N SER A 160 14.12 -7.38 1.18
CA SER A 160 15.57 -7.57 1.43
C SER A 160 15.88 -8.00 2.86
N GLY A 161 14.90 -7.99 3.77
CA GLY A 161 15.07 -8.34 5.18
C GLY A 161 15.62 -7.22 6.07
N ILE A 162 15.74 -5.99 5.57
CA ILE A 162 16.15 -4.82 6.38
C ILE A 162 15.23 -4.65 7.60
N VAL A 163 13.94 -4.75 7.41
CA VAL A 163 12.94 -4.82 8.47
C VAL A 163 11.95 -5.94 8.20
N PRO A 164 11.38 -6.59 9.22
CA PRO A 164 10.38 -7.64 9.02
C PRO A 164 9.03 -7.08 8.57
N ILE A 165 8.71 -5.87 8.98
CA ILE A 165 7.47 -5.15 8.74
C ILE A 165 7.78 -3.69 8.47
N ALA A 166 7.11 -3.07 7.52
CA ALA A 166 7.24 -1.64 7.26
C ALA A 166 5.88 -0.97 7.01
N GLY A 167 5.80 0.30 7.34
CA GLY A 167 4.63 1.13 7.12
C GLY A 167 4.37 1.34 5.63
N ALA A 168 3.10 1.23 5.26
CA ALA A 168 2.63 1.39 3.91
C ALA A 168 1.25 2.05 3.90
N SER A 169 0.83 2.58 2.76
CA SER A 169 -0.52 3.12 2.57
C SER A 169 -1.07 2.71 1.21
N ASP A 170 -2.40 2.60 1.08
CA ASP A 170 -3.06 2.10 -0.11
C ASP A 170 -4.26 2.99 -0.46
N GLY A 171 -4.11 3.82 -1.49
CA GLY A 171 -5.15 4.68 -2.03
C GLY A 171 -5.69 4.24 -3.39
N GLY A 172 -4.98 3.34 -4.07
CA GLY A 172 -5.35 2.75 -5.36
C GLY A 172 -4.65 1.41 -5.61
N GLY A 173 -4.03 0.83 -4.56
CA GLY A 173 -3.25 -0.40 -4.63
C GLY A 173 -1.86 -0.28 -4.01
N SER A 174 -1.52 0.84 -3.38
CA SER A 174 -0.13 1.14 -2.98
C SER A 174 0.43 0.31 -1.80
N ILE A 175 -0.33 -0.64 -1.23
CA ILE A 175 0.16 -1.77 -0.43
C ILE A 175 0.24 -3.02 -1.32
N ARG A 176 -0.84 -3.34 -2.03
CA ARG A 176 -1.03 -4.59 -2.76
C ARG A 176 -0.15 -4.69 -4.01
N ILE A 177 0.05 -3.58 -4.71
CA ILE A 177 0.93 -3.50 -5.89
C ILE A 177 2.38 -3.82 -5.51
N PRO A 178 3.02 -3.09 -4.57
CA PRO A 178 4.38 -3.42 -4.17
C PRO A 178 4.48 -4.81 -3.50
N ALA A 179 3.44 -5.29 -2.80
CA ALA A 179 3.42 -6.66 -2.31
C ALA A 179 3.49 -7.68 -3.46
N SER A 180 2.71 -7.46 -4.55
CA SER A 180 2.74 -8.31 -5.74
C SER A 180 4.12 -8.34 -6.41
N PHE A 181 4.73 -7.18 -6.60
CA PHE A 181 6.00 -7.06 -7.32
C PHE A 181 7.23 -7.47 -6.51
N SER A 182 7.11 -7.55 -5.19
CA SER A 182 8.23 -7.86 -4.28
C SER A 182 8.06 -9.17 -3.50
N GLY A 183 6.99 -9.93 -3.76
CA GLY A 183 6.76 -11.24 -3.12
C GLY A 183 6.41 -11.14 -1.64
N LEU A 184 5.51 -10.24 -1.27
CA LEU A 184 5.13 -9.93 0.11
C LEU A 184 3.63 -10.13 0.39
N VAL A 185 3.29 -10.14 1.66
CA VAL A 185 1.90 -10.03 2.14
C VAL A 185 1.52 -8.54 2.20
N GLY A 186 0.47 -8.17 1.48
CA GLY A 186 -0.04 -6.80 1.48
C GLY A 186 -1.56 -6.76 1.65
N LEU A 187 -2.04 -6.46 2.85
CA LEU A 187 -3.46 -6.23 3.12
C LEU A 187 -3.80 -4.75 3.02
N LYS A 188 -4.83 -4.41 2.27
CA LYS A 188 -5.60 -3.18 2.40
C LYS A 188 -6.79 -3.46 3.33
N PRO A 189 -6.84 -2.95 4.57
CA PRO A 189 -7.98 -3.18 5.47
C PRO A 189 -9.27 -2.52 4.97
N THR A 190 -10.38 -2.86 5.60
CA THR A 190 -11.67 -2.17 5.42
C THR A 190 -11.53 -0.68 5.73
N ARG A 191 -12.14 0.19 4.91
CA ARG A 191 -12.23 1.64 5.15
C ARG A 191 -12.72 1.92 6.58
N GLY A 192 -11.97 2.74 7.33
CA GLY A 192 -12.29 3.08 8.72
C GLY A 192 -11.78 2.08 9.76
N ARG A 193 -10.99 1.06 9.37
CA ARG A 193 -10.40 0.08 10.30
C ARG A 193 -9.19 0.61 11.05
N THR A 194 -8.33 1.38 10.39
CA THR A 194 -7.07 1.90 10.95
C THR A 194 -7.13 3.41 11.18
N PRO A 195 -6.26 3.98 12.05
CA PRO A 195 -6.33 5.37 12.44
C PRO A 195 -6.07 6.34 11.30
N VAL A 196 -6.67 7.53 11.39
CA VAL A 196 -6.39 8.69 10.53
C VAL A 196 -6.00 9.91 11.37
N GLY A 197 -5.32 10.88 10.75
CA GLY A 197 -4.97 12.15 11.40
C GLY A 197 -3.79 12.08 12.39
N PRO A 198 -3.59 13.12 13.21
CA PRO A 198 -4.57 14.13 13.67
C PRO A 198 -4.93 15.21 12.64
N GLY A 199 -6.06 15.89 12.88
CA GLY A 199 -6.49 17.05 12.08
C GLY A 199 -7.23 16.71 10.79
N VAL A 200 -7.34 15.42 10.44
CA VAL A 200 -8.17 14.92 9.32
C VAL A 200 -8.95 13.70 9.78
N GLY A 201 -10.20 13.57 9.34
CA GLY A 201 -11.06 12.42 9.65
C GLY A 201 -11.10 11.38 8.51
N ARG A 202 -10.45 11.66 7.40
CA ARG A 202 -10.37 10.79 6.21
C ARG A 202 -9.16 11.14 5.36
N GLN A 203 -8.64 10.15 4.62
CA GLN A 203 -7.60 10.35 3.61
C GLN A 203 -8.18 10.03 2.23
N TRP A 204 -7.99 10.91 1.24
CA TRP A 204 -8.52 10.71 -0.12
C TRP A 204 -9.98 10.22 -0.11
N GLN A 205 -10.85 10.93 0.60
CA GLN A 205 -12.28 10.59 0.81
C GLN A 205 -12.53 9.18 1.34
N GLY A 206 -11.54 8.57 1.98
CA GLY A 206 -11.58 7.21 2.51
C GLY A 206 -11.15 6.14 1.50
N ALA A 207 -10.69 6.50 0.30
CA ALA A 207 -10.03 5.57 -0.60
C ALA A 207 -8.67 5.12 -0.07
N ALA A 208 -7.92 6.03 0.59
CA ALA A 208 -6.61 5.74 1.16
C ALA A 208 -6.71 5.27 2.61
N ILE A 209 -5.87 4.29 2.95
CA ILE A 209 -5.74 3.73 4.29
C ILE A 209 -4.27 3.39 4.58
N ASP A 210 -3.81 3.70 5.80
CA ASP A 210 -2.48 3.29 6.27
C ASP A 210 -2.54 1.89 6.88
N PHE A 211 -1.57 1.05 6.52
CA PHE A 211 -1.33 -0.25 7.11
C PHE A 211 0.14 -0.67 6.95
N VAL A 212 0.44 -1.96 6.80
CA VAL A 212 1.81 -2.47 6.70
C VAL A 212 2.02 -3.39 5.50
N LEU A 213 3.28 -3.57 5.12
CA LEU A 213 3.81 -4.68 4.35
C LEU A 213 4.58 -5.61 5.27
N SER A 214 4.43 -6.93 5.09
CA SER A 214 5.12 -7.95 5.89
C SER A 214 5.51 -9.16 5.04
N ARG A 215 6.42 -10.00 5.58
CA ARG A 215 6.76 -11.28 4.97
C ARG A 215 5.84 -12.41 5.42
N SER A 216 5.28 -12.32 6.63
CA SER A 216 4.41 -13.36 7.19
C SER A 216 2.98 -12.87 7.39
N VAL A 217 2.04 -13.81 7.28
CA VAL A 217 0.61 -13.55 7.53
C VAL A 217 0.38 -13.19 9.00
N ARG A 218 1.08 -13.83 9.95
CA ARG A 218 0.91 -13.55 11.38
C ARG A 218 1.37 -12.15 11.77
N ASP A 219 2.44 -11.62 11.14
CA ASP A 219 2.86 -10.23 11.35
C ASP A 219 1.78 -9.24 10.90
N SER A 220 1.20 -9.49 9.73
CA SER A 220 0.09 -8.66 9.21
C SER A 220 -1.13 -8.73 10.13
N ALA A 221 -1.53 -9.93 10.58
CA ALA A 221 -2.70 -10.11 11.46
C ALA A 221 -2.49 -9.42 12.82
N ARG A 222 -1.33 -9.59 13.48
CA ARG A 222 -0.99 -8.92 14.74
C ARG A 222 -0.88 -7.40 14.55
N SER A 223 -0.37 -6.93 13.42
CA SER A 223 -0.36 -5.49 13.11
C SER A 223 -1.76 -4.91 12.99
N LEU A 224 -2.72 -5.67 12.47
CA LEU A 224 -4.11 -5.21 12.42
C LEU A 224 -4.78 -5.20 13.80
N ASP A 225 -4.45 -6.14 14.69
CA ASP A 225 -4.89 -6.11 16.09
C ASP A 225 -4.38 -4.84 16.81
N VAL A 226 -3.15 -4.43 16.53
CA VAL A 226 -2.57 -3.18 17.06
C VAL A 226 -3.26 -1.95 16.48
N LEU A 227 -3.55 -1.95 15.18
CA LEU A 227 -3.99 -0.76 14.46
C LEU A 227 -5.51 -0.58 14.42
N GLN A 228 -6.32 -1.64 14.56
CA GLN A 228 -7.77 -1.47 14.58
C GLN A 228 -8.21 -0.53 15.72
N ILE A 229 -9.12 0.38 15.44
CA ILE A 229 -9.55 1.39 16.39
C ILE A 229 -10.98 1.85 16.14
N HIS A 230 -11.70 2.19 17.21
CA HIS A 230 -12.83 3.09 17.15
C HIS A 230 -12.32 4.51 17.42
N GLN A 231 -12.35 5.37 16.42
CA GLN A 231 -11.86 6.75 16.48
C GLN A 231 -13.02 7.72 16.27
N PRO A 232 -13.54 8.36 17.35
CA PRO A 232 -14.79 9.14 17.30
C PRO A 232 -14.78 10.27 16.27
N GLU A 233 -13.63 10.91 16.04
CA GLU A 233 -13.47 12.03 15.08
C GLU A 233 -13.27 11.58 13.62
N ALA A 234 -13.11 10.28 13.36
CA ALA A 234 -12.98 9.77 12.01
C ALA A 234 -14.32 9.79 11.26
N ALA A 235 -14.27 10.02 9.95
CA ALA A 235 -15.47 10.04 9.11
C ALA A 235 -16.03 8.64 8.81
N PHE A 236 -15.22 7.61 8.96
CA PHE A 236 -15.60 6.21 8.71
C PHE A 236 -15.26 5.35 9.91
N HIS A 237 -16.18 4.45 10.26
CA HIS A 237 -16.06 3.51 11.35
C HIS A 237 -16.27 2.09 10.86
N THR A 238 -15.44 1.17 11.36
CA THR A 238 -15.61 -0.27 11.16
C THR A 238 -15.67 -0.91 12.55
N PRO A 239 -16.67 -1.77 12.84
CA PRO A 239 -16.75 -2.45 14.12
C PRO A 239 -15.43 -3.17 14.46
N LEU A 240 -15.01 -3.08 15.72
CA LEU A 240 -13.83 -3.79 16.18
C LEU A 240 -14.06 -5.31 16.08
N PHE A 241 -13.01 -6.03 15.69
CA PHE A 241 -12.99 -7.48 15.72
C PHE A 241 -12.42 -7.93 17.08
N GLU A 242 -13.31 -8.13 18.05
CA GLU A 242 -12.95 -8.35 19.47
C GLU A 242 -12.17 -9.66 19.69
N GLU A 243 -12.39 -10.67 18.86
CA GLU A 243 -11.66 -11.94 18.96
C GLU A 243 -10.14 -11.76 18.73
N GLY A 244 -9.75 -10.78 17.91
CA GLY A 244 -8.39 -10.55 17.44
C GLY A 244 -8.06 -11.34 16.17
N PHE A 245 -7.41 -10.64 15.23
CA PHE A 245 -7.09 -11.19 13.90
C PHE A 245 -6.04 -12.30 13.99
N GLU A 246 -4.99 -12.12 14.81
CA GLU A 246 -3.98 -13.15 15.03
C GLU A 246 -4.57 -14.39 15.68
N ARG A 247 -5.40 -14.23 16.71
CA ARG A 247 -6.07 -15.36 17.35
C ARG A 247 -6.97 -16.11 16.37
N SER A 248 -7.65 -15.40 15.46
CA SER A 248 -8.54 -16.01 14.46
C SER A 248 -7.83 -16.95 13.47
N LEU A 249 -6.49 -16.84 13.32
CA LEU A 249 -5.68 -17.69 12.46
C LEU A 249 -5.76 -19.17 12.83
N SER A 250 -6.02 -19.50 14.10
CA SER A 250 -6.17 -20.88 14.57
C SER A 250 -7.48 -21.55 14.11
N LYS A 251 -8.43 -20.77 13.59
CA LYS A 251 -9.73 -21.30 13.14
C LYS A 251 -9.63 -21.90 11.73
N ARG A 252 -10.14 -23.11 11.60
CA ARG A 252 -10.22 -23.78 10.30
C ARG A 252 -11.18 -23.06 9.36
N LEU A 253 -10.84 -23.02 8.06
CA LEU A 253 -11.76 -22.59 7.02
C LEU A 253 -12.82 -23.65 6.75
N SER A 254 -14.08 -23.23 6.65
CA SER A 254 -15.14 -24.03 6.04
C SER A 254 -15.06 -23.89 4.52
N PRO A 255 -15.69 -24.80 3.74
CA PRO A 255 -15.81 -24.60 2.30
C PRO A 255 -16.38 -23.21 1.96
N LEU A 256 -15.72 -22.51 1.06
CA LEU A 256 -16.06 -21.15 0.62
C LEU A 256 -16.61 -21.16 -0.80
N ARG A 257 -17.42 -20.17 -1.15
CA ARG A 257 -17.80 -19.84 -2.53
C ARG A 257 -16.88 -18.74 -3.01
N ILE A 258 -16.09 -19.02 -4.03
CA ILE A 258 -15.02 -18.16 -4.52
C ILE A 258 -15.31 -17.78 -5.97
N ALA A 259 -15.50 -16.50 -6.23
CA ALA A 259 -15.51 -15.94 -7.57
C ALA A 259 -14.09 -15.54 -8.00
N TYR A 260 -13.79 -15.63 -9.30
CA TYR A 260 -12.52 -15.16 -9.82
C TYR A 260 -12.66 -14.55 -11.22
N SER A 261 -11.74 -13.65 -11.57
CA SER A 261 -11.58 -13.14 -12.94
C SER A 261 -10.14 -12.72 -13.20
N TYR A 262 -9.66 -13.01 -14.39
CA TYR A 262 -8.38 -12.53 -14.93
C TYR A 262 -8.56 -11.47 -16.01
N THR A 263 -9.78 -11.07 -16.29
CA THR A 263 -10.07 -10.03 -17.28
C THR A 263 -9.85 -8.65 -16.68
N SER A 264 -9.05 -7.81 -17.36
CA SER A 264 -8.85 -6.43 -16.94
C SER A 264 -10.16 -5.65 -16.94
N PRO A 265 -10.55 -5.02 -15.82
CA PRO A 265 -11.78 -4.25 -15.75
C PRO A 265 -11.79 -3.00 -16.64
N VAL A 266 -10.63 -2.59 -17.15
CA VAL A 266 -10.47 -1.43 -18.04
C VAL A 266 -10.10 -1.84 -19.48
N GLY A 267 -10.15 -3.14 -19.80
CA GLY A 267 -9.91 -3.66 -21.15
C GLY A 267 -8.42 -3.68 -21.58
N THR A 268 -7.49 -3.46 -20.66
CA THR A 268 -6.06 -3.54 -20.93
C THR A 268 -5.55 -5.00 -20.94
N PRO A 269 -4.41 -5.30 -21.59
CA PRO A 269 -3.85 -6.66 -21.62
C PRO A 269 -3.48 -7.18 -20.22
N VAL A 270 -3.66 -8.49 -20.03
CA VAL A 270 -3.17 -9.24 -18.84
C VAL A 270 -2.23 -10.34 -19.34
N SER A 271 -1.04 -10.43 -18.76
CA SER A 271 -0.01 -11.38 -19.15
C SER A 271 -0.44 -12.84 -18.92
N SER A 272 0.17 -13.76 -19.67
CA SER A 272 -0.05 -15.20 -19.49
C SER A 272 0.35 -15.65 -18.09
N GLU A 273 1.43 -15.09 -17.54
CA GLU A 273 1.92 -15.40 -16.20
C GLU A 273 0.97 -14.92 -15.11
N ALA A 274 0.34 -13.75 -15.25
CA ALA A 274 -0.64 -13.25 -14.29
C ALA A 274 -1.92 -14.11 -14.31
N LYS A 275 -2.37 -14.53 -15.49
CA LYS A 275 -3.48 -15.48 -15.63
C LYS A 275 -3.12 -16.84 -15.01
N GLN A 276 -1.93 -17.36 -15.27
CA GLN A 276 -1.44 -18.61 -14.70
C GLN A 276 -1.36 -18.53 -13.18
N ALA A 277 -0.82 -17.46 -12.61
CA ALA A 277 -0.75 -17.24 -11.16
C ALA A 277 -2.12 -17.37 -10.50
N LEU A 278 -3.13 -16.71 -11.09
CA LEU A 278 -4.50 -16.81 -10.60
C LEU A 278 -5.04 -18.25 -10.75
N MET A 279 -4.95 -18.84 -11.94
CA MET A 279 -5.55 -20.13 -12.23
C MET A 279 -4.95 -21.28 -11.39
N GLU A 280 -3.63 -21.26 -11.16
CA GLU A 280 -2.99 -22.24 -10.26
C GLU A 280 -3.46 -22.08 -8.81
N THR A 281 -3.69 -20.83 -8.36
CA THR A 281 -4.25 -20.56 -7.04
C THR A 281 -5.69 -21.06 -6.92
N ILE A 282 -6.52 -20.78 -7.92
CA ILE A 282 -7.92 -21.22 -7.96
C ILE A 282 -8.03 -22.76 -8.00
N GLN A 283 -7.23 -23.42 -8.82
CA GLN A 283 -7.17 -24.90 -8.88
C GLN A 283 -6.74 -25.50 -7.54
N TYR A 284 -5.80 -24.89 -6.85
CA TYR A 284 -5.40 -25.33 -5.52
C TYR A 284 -6.56 -25.18 -4.51
N LEU A 285 -7.27 -24.05 -4.51
CA LEU A 285 -8.41 -23.82 -3.62
C LEU A 285 -9.59 -24.78 -3.94
N ASP A 286 -9.84 -25.06 -5.20
CA ASP A 286 -10.82 -26.09 -5.62
C ASP A 286 -10.43 -27.47 -5.05
N SER A 287 -9.16 -27.85 -5.13
CA SER A 287 -8.64 -29.11 -4.58
C SER A 287 -8.78 -29.23 -3.06
N LEU A 288 -8.89 -28.12 -2.35
CA LEU A 288 -9.18 -28.05 -0.91
C LEU A 288 -10.68 -28.17 -0.58
N GLY A 289 -11.55 -28.26 -1.60
CA GLY A 289 -13.00 -28.41 -1.45
C GLY A 289 -13.77 -27.08 -1.37
N HIS A 290 -13.16 -25.96 -1.82
CA HIS A 290 -13.88 -24.72 -2.05
C HIS A 290 -14.63 -24.77 -3.38
N TYR A 291 -15.75 -24.03 -3.50
CA TYR A 291 -16.48 -23.85 -4.76
C TYR A 291 -15.92 -22.67 -5.52
N VAL A 292 -15.47 -22.87 -6.75
CA VAL A 292 -14.84 -21.82 -7.57
C VAL A 292 -15.62 -21.59 -8.85
N GLU A 293 -15.83 -20.31 -9.20
CA GLU A 293 -16.62 -19.92 -10.38
C GLU A 293 -16.04 -18.64 -10.99
N GLU A 294 -16.00 -18.56 -12.34
CA GLU A 294 -15.62 -17.34 -13.02
C GLU A 294 -16.79 -16.36 -13.00
N ALA A 295 -16.68 -15.28 -12.19
CA ALA A 295 -17.69 -14.25 -12.05
C ALA A 295 -17.04 -12.92 -11.61
N THR A 296 -17.69 -11.81 -11.94
CA THR A 296 -17.25 -10.44 -11.54
C THR A 296 -18.44 -9.65 -11.01
N PRO A 297 -18.23 -8.70 -10.08
CA PRO A 297 -19.26 -7.74 -9.72
C PRO A 297 -19.63 -6.89 -10.95
N ALA A 298 -20.92 -6.54 -11.09
CA ALA A 298 -21.45 -5.79 -12.23
C ALA A 298 -21.08 -4.28 -12.14
N ILE A 299 -19.79 -3.99 -12.15
CA ILE A 299 -19.22 -2.64 -12.06
C ILE A 299 -18.40 -2.36 -13.32
N ASP A 300 -18.71 -1.25 -13.99
CA ASP A 300 -17.93 -0.77 -15.13
C ASP A 300 -16.59 -0.22 -14.65
N GLY A 301 -15.49 -0.93 -15.00
CA GLY A 301 -14.15 -0.57 -14.53
C GLY A 301 -13.62 0.73 -15.11
N ARG A 302 -14.01 1.09 -16.35
CA ARG A 302 -13.60 2.38 -16.93
C ARG A 302 -14.28 3.53 -16.20
N SER A 303 -15.58 3.45 -15.99
CA SER A 303 -16.32 4.43 -15.20
C SER A 303 -15.78 4.55 -13.78
N LEU A 304 -15.45 3.42 -13.14
CA LEU A 304 -14.79 3.40 -11.82
C LEU A 304 -13.50 4.22 -11.83
N MET A 305 -12.65 4.04 -12.84
CA MET A 305 -11.37 4.74 -12.93
C MET A 305 -11.53 6.22 -13.29
N GLU A 306 -12.53 6.60 -14.08
CA GLU A 306 -12.87 7.99 -14.31
C GLU A 306 -13.25 8.71 -13.01
N GLN A 307 -14.05 8.05 -12.14
CA GLN A 307 -14.36 8.56 -10.79
C GLN A 307 -13.11 8.64 -9.89
N TYR A 308 -12.22 7.65 -9.97
CA TYR A 308 -10.97 7.63 -9.23
C TYR A 308 -10.08 8.84 -9.59
N TYR A 309 -9.90 9.11 -10.88
CA TYR A 309 -9.09 10.25 -11.34
C TYR A 309 -9.74 11.61 -11.07
N LEU A 310 -11.06 11.69 -11.15
CA LEU A 310 -11.80 12.91 -10.77
C LEU A 310 -11.53 13.24 -9.28
N MET A 311 -11.63 12.26 -8.40
CA MET A 311 -11.32 12.44 -6.98
C MET A 311 -9.86 12.83 -6.77
N ASN A 312 -8.90 12.14 -7.39
CA ASN A 312 -7.48 12.48 -7.28
C ASN A 312 -7.18 13.90 -7.76
N ALA A 313 -7.82 14.35 -8.84
CA ALA A 313 -7.68 15.72 -9.35
C ALA A 313 -8.20 16.74 -8.31
N GLY A 314 -9.39 16.51 -7.76
CA GLY A 314 -9.95 17.38 -6.71
C GLY A 314 -9.09 17.44 -5.45
N GLU A 315 -8.60 16.29 -4.98
CA GLU A 315 -7.71 16.23 -3.81
C GLU A 315 -6.36 16.93 -4.07
N MET A 316 -5.77 16.76 -5.27
CA MET A 316 -4.51 17.43 -5.60
C MET A 316 -4.67 18.94 -5.76
N ALA A 317 -5.80 19.43 -6.28
CA ALA A 317 -6.10 20.86 -6.28
C ALA A 317 -6.21 21.41 -4.86
N ASN A 318 -6.84 20.65 -3.94
CA ASN A 318 -6.90 21.00 -2.52
C ASN A 318 -5.50 21.01 -1.86
N VAL A 319 -4.68 19.98 -2.14
CA VAL A 319 -3.28 19.91 -1.65
C VAL A 319 -2.51 21.14 -2.11
N ARG A 320 -2.57 21.47 -3.41
CA ARG A 320 -1.92 22.67 -3.97
C ARG A 320 -2.38 23.96 -3.26
N GLN A 321 -3.69 24.16 -3.12
CA GLN A 321 -4.23 25.36 -2.46
C GLN A 321 -3.75 25.50 -1.00
N ARG A 322 -3.73 24.41 -0.25
CA ARG A 322 -3.22 24.40 1.13
C ARG A 322 -1.72 24.71 1.20
N LEU A 323 -0.93 24.19 0.26
CA LEU A 323 0.50 24.48 0.18
C LEU A 323 0.75 25.94 -0.22
N GLU A 324 0.00 26.51 -1.17
CA GLU A 324 0.07 27.92 -1.53
C GLU A 324 -0.22 28.83 -0.33
N GLN A 325 -1.24 28.48 0.47
CA GLN A 325 -1.57 29.21 1.70
C GLN A 325 -0.45 29.09 2.76
N SER A 326 0.07 27.87 2.97
CA SER A 326 1.13 27.61 3.96
C SER A 326 2.45 28.29 3.60
N LEU A 327 2.80 28.30 2.32
CA LEU A 327 4.04 28.88 1.80
C LEU A 327 3.90 30.38 1.45
N ASN A 328 2.67 30.92 1.53
CA ASN A 328 2.33 32.29 1.16
C ASN A 328 2.84 32.70 -0.23
N ARG A 329 2.74 31.80 -1.20
CA ARG A 329 3.07 32.05 -2.61
C ARG A 329 2.25 31.16 -3.56
N GLN A 330 2.12 31.58 -4.80
CA GLN A 330 1.60 30.71 -5.85
C GLN A 330 2.58 29.60 -6.21
N LEU A 331 2.06 28.44 -6.57
CA LEU A 331 2.84 27.29 -7.01
C LEU A 331 2.69 27.12 -8.52
N HIS A 332 3.80 26.79 -9.17
CA HIS A 332 3.93 26.67 -10.61
C HIS A 332 4.32 25.24 -11.00
N GLU A 333 4.50 24.99 -12.30
CA GLU A 333 4.78 23.66 -12.83
C GLU A 333 6.12 23.08 -12.36
N GLU A 334 7.10 23.91 -12.05
CA GLU A 334 8.40 23.50 -11.53
C GLU A 334 8.38 23.05 -10.06
N ASP A 335 7.34 23.41 -9.32
CA ASP A 335 7.18 23.02 -7.91
C ASP A 335 6.70 21.56 -7.74
N PHE A 336 6.23 20.93 -8.81
CA PHE A 336 5.62 19.60 -8.78
C PHE A 336 6.23 18.66 -9.81
N GLU A 337 6.19 17.37 -9.51
CA GLU A 337 6.33 16.35 -10.56
C GLU A 337 5.13 16.38 -11.51
N THR A 338 5.25 15.72 -12.66
CA THR A 338 4.28 15.86 -13.76
C THR A 338 2.88 15.41 -13.36
N GLU A 339 2.75 14.25 -12.72
CA GLU A 339 1.45 13.70 -12.34
C GLU A 339 0.75 14.57 -11.29
N SER A 340 1.50 15.09 -10.32
CA SER A 340 0.98 16.00 -9.29
C SER A 340 0.48 17.31 -9.90
N PHE A 341 1.26 17.87 -10.82
CA PHE A 341 0.89 19.13 -11.51
C PHE A 341 -0.35 18.92 -12.39
N VAL A 342 -0.36 17.90 -13.23
CA VAL A 342 -1.48 17.61 -14.15
C VAL A 342 -2.78 17.37 -13.37
N LEU A 343 -2.74 16.58 -12.30
CA LEU A 343 -3.91 16.38 -11.43
C LEU A 343 -4.37 17.67 -10.78
N ALA A 344 -3.45 18.50 -10.25
CA ALA A 344 -3.82 19.75 -9.61
C ALA A 344 -4.42 20.75 -10.61
N GLU A 345 -3.91 20.82 -11.84
CA GLU A 345 -4.48 21.67 -12.90
C GLU A 345 -5.89 21.20 -13.29
N ALA A 346 -6.09 19.91 -13.56
CA ALA A 346 -7.40 19.36 -13.87
C ALA A 346 -8.40 19.59 -12.72
N GLY A 347 -7.92 19.46 -11.48
CA GLY A 347 -8.75 19.62 -10.27
C GLY A 347 -9.30 21.02 -10.05
N LYS A 348 -8.63 22.07 -10.56
CA LYS A 348 -9.15 23.45 -10.50
C LYS A 348 -10.51 23.59 -11.19
N ASN A 349 -10.79 22.77 -12.18
CA ASN A 349 -12.00 22.82 -13.00
C ASN A 349 -13.05 21.78 -12.62
N VAL A 350 -12.80 20.93 -11.60
CA VAL A 350 -13.78 20.00 -11.06
C VAL A 350 -14.84 20.78 -10.28
N ARG A 351 -16.09 20.71 -10.75
CA ARG A 351 -17.19 21.37 -10.05
C ARG A 351 -17.57 20.61 -8.78
N ALA A 352 -17.99 21.30 -7.74
CA ALA A 352 -18.44 20.69 -6.49
C ALA A 352 -19.55 19.62 -6.69
N ALA A 353 -20.48 19.88 -7.63
CA ALA A 353 -21.55 18.93 -7.97
C ALA A 353 -21.00 17.63 -8.58
N ASP A 354 -20.01 17.71 -9.47
CA ASP A 354 -19.39 16.54 -10.11
C ASP A 354 -18.59 15.72 -9.07
N TYR A 355 -17.90 16.40 -8.18
CA TYR A 355 -17.17 15.77 -7.08
C TYR A 355 -18.11 15.05 -6.11
N ALA A 356 -19.21 15.69 -5.70
CA ALA A 356 -20.20 15.09 -4.81
C ALA A 356 -20.89 13.88 -5.48
N ASN A 357 -21.23 13.99 -6.78
CA ASN A 357 -21.81 12.88 -7.55
C ASN A 357 -20.84 11.70 -7.67
N SER A 358 -19.53 11.94 -7.80
CA SER A 358 -18.54 10.85 -7.84
C SER A 358 -18.53 10.03 -6.56
N LEU A 359 -18.67 10.65 -5.39
CA LEU A 359 -18.77 9.94 -4.11
C LEU A 359 -20.06 9.13 -4.01
N THR A 360 -21.18 9.67 -4.50
CA THR A 360 -22.44 8.91 -4.60
C THR A 360 -22.28 7.68 -5.51
N THR A 361 -21.57 7.81 -6.62
CA THR A 361 -21.26 6.69 -7.51
C THR A 361 -20.41 5.61 -6.81
N TRP A 362 -19.47 6.01 -5.94
CA TRP A 362 -18.73 5.05 -5.12
C TRP A 362 -19.62 4.26 -4.18
N ASP A 363 -20.61 4.93 -3.56
CA ASP A 363 -21.59 4.27 -2.68
C ASP A 363 -22.45 3.26 -3.45
N GLN A 364 -22.85 3.57 -4.69
CA GLN A 364 -23.53 2.64 -5.57
C GLN A 364 -22.66 1.43 -5.94
N HIS A 365 -21.40 1.65 -6.30
CA HIS A 365 -20.44 0.56 -6.54
C HIS A 365 -20.21 -0.29 -5.29
N ALA A 366 -20.18 0.34 -4.12
CA ALA A 366 -20.05 -0.40 -2.85
C ALA A 366 -21.27 -1.29 -2.58
N ALA A 367 -22.49 -0.81 -2.90
CA ALA A 367 -23.71 -1.61 -2.77
C ALA A 367 -23.68 -2.82 -3.72
N ILE A 368 -23.33 -2.64 -5.01
CA ILE A 368 -23.18 -3.72 -5.98
C ILE A 368 -22.13 -4.75 -5.51
N ALA A 369 -21.00 -4.27 -4.99
CA ALA A 369 -19.97 -5.14 -4.47
C ALA A 369 -20.43 -5.94 -3.24
N MET A 370 -21.25 -5.35 -2.35
CA MET A 370 -21.79 -6.07 -1.20
C MET A 370 -22.86 -7.10 -1.60
N GLU A 371 -23.72 -6.78 -2.55
CA GLU A 371 -24.68 -7.73 -3.14
C GLU A 371 -23.97 -8.93 -3.77
N PHE A 372 -22.87 -8.70 -4.49
CA PHE A 372 -22.01 -9.76 -5.02
C PHE A 372 -21.48 -10.69 -3.92
N HIS A 373 -21.11 -10.14 -2.78
CA HIS A 373 -20.64 -10.91 -1.62
C HIS A 373 -21.75 -11.59 -0.80
N GLU A 374 -23.03 -11.41 -1.13
CA GLU A 374 -24.11 -12.27 -0.61
C GLU A 374 -24.03 -13.68 -1.23
N THR A 375 -23.47 -13.78 -2.45
CA THR A 375 -23.27 -15.05 -3.14
C THR A 375 -21.88 -15.63 -2.95
N TYR A 376 -20.84 -14.78 -3.00
CA TYR A 376 -19.45 -15.21 -2.95
C TYR A 376 -18.74 -14.69 -1.70
N ASP A 377 -18.13 -15.59 -0.95
CA ASP A 377 -17.34 -15.24 0.24
C ASP A 377 -16.11 -14.40 -0.15
N LEU A 378 -15.48 -14.75 -1.28
CA LEU A 378 -14.25 -14.13 -1.78
C LEU A 378 -14.31 -13.87 -3.28
N TYR A 379 -13.63 -12.79 -3.71
CA TYR A 379 -13.38 -12.48 -5.10
C TYR A 379 -11.88 -12.41 -5.39
N PHE A 380 -11.40 -13.22 -6.33
CA PHE A 380 -9.99 -13.32 -6.70
C PHE A 380 -9.69 -12.68 -8.06
N THR A 381 -8.58 -11.95 -8.12
CA THR A 381 -7.98 -11.44 -9.35
C THR A 381 -6.46 -11.54 -9.26
N PRO A 382 -5.69 -11.42 -10.35
CA PRO A 382 -4.30 -11.03 -10.21
C PRO A 382 -4.20 -9.71 -9.42
N SER A 383 -3.15 -9.54 -8.61
CA SER A 383 -2.90 -8.22 -7.97
C SER A 383 -2.39 -7.20 -8.99
N ALA A 384 -1.64 -7.67 -9.97
CA ALA A 384 -1.11 -6.90 -11.10
C ALA A 384 -1.27 -7.70 -12.40
N ALA A 385 -1.36 -6.99 -13.54
CA ALA A 385 -1.56 -7.62 -14.86
C ALA A 385 -0.29 -8.29 -15.42
N SER A 386 0.88 -8.03 -14.83
CA SER A 386 2.16 -8.62 -15.21
C SER A 386 3.17 -8.58 -14.05
N ILE A 387 4.41 -9.02 -14.31
CA ILE A 387 5.54 -8.73 -13.42
C ILE A 387 5.78 -7.21 -13.32
N ALA A 388 6.63 -6.81 -12.38
CA ALA A 388 7.01 -5.41 -12.20
C ALA A 388 7.54 -4.77 -13.49
N PRO A 389 7.27 -3.48 -13.75
CA PRO A 389 7.92 -2.75 -14.82
C PRO A 389 9.42 -2.56 -14.55
N LYS A 390 10.22 -2.37 -15.58
CA LYS A 390 11.61 -1.96 -15.42
C LYS A 390 11.68 -0.53 -14.88
N ILE A 391 12.76 -0.22 -14.17
CA ILE A 391 13.03 1.14 -13.73
C ILE A 391 13.12 2.06 -14.94
N GLY A 392 12.44 3.21 -14.89
CA GLY A 392 12.35 4.19 -15.96
C GLY A 392 11.29 3.90 -17.01
N GLU A 393 10.71 2.70 -17.06
CA GLU A 393 9.74 2.31 -18.11
C GLU A 393 8.44 3.13 -18.05
N LEU A 394 7.97 3.43 -16.84
CA LEU A 394 6.77 4.23 -16.60
C LEU A 394 7.07 5.68 -16.22
N THR A 395 8.34 6.09 -16.26
CA THR A 395 8.77 7.46 -16.02
C THR A 395 8.94 8.18 -17.35
N PRO A 396 8.14 9.22 -17.66
CA PRO A 396 8.23 9.95 -18.92
C PRO A 396 9.60 10.63 -19.09
N SER A 397 10.01 10.81 -20.35
CA SER A 397 11.20 11.62 -20.62
C SER A 397 10.97 13.09 -20.20
N ALA A 398 12.06 13.83 -19.94
CA ALA A 398 11.96 15.26 -19.60
C ALA A 398 11.25 16.11 -20.70
N ALA A 399 11.30 15.65 -21.97
CA ALA A 399 10.58 16.30 -23.06
C ALA A 399 9.08 16.00 -23.00
N ASP A 400 8.70 14.75 -22.72
CA ASP A 400 7.28 14.36 -22.56
C ASP A 400 6.66 15.00 -21.32
N GLU A 401 7.41 15.08 -20.22
CA GLU A 401 6.95 15.76 -19.00
C GLU A 401 6.60 17.23 -19.27
N ARG A 402 7.49 17.98 -19.93
CA ARG A 402 7.20 19.37 -20.32
C ARG A 402 5.97 19.47 -21.21
N LYS A 403 5.88 18.61 -22.24
CA LYS A 403 4.73 18.56 -23.14
C LYS A 403 3.43 18.30 -22.39
N MET A 404 3.41 17.35 -21.45
CA MET A 404 2.22 17.05 -20.64
C MET A 404 1.80 18.25 -19.77
N LYS A 405 2.77 18.93 -19.13
CA LYS A 405 2.52 20.12 -18.30
C LYS A 405 2.01 21.31 -19.13
N GLU A 406 2.53 21.52 -20.32
CA GLU A 406 2.04 22.54 -21.23
C GLU A 406 0.64 22.20 -21.76
N GLN A 407 0.43 20.95 -22.17
CA GLN A 407 -0.83 20.51 -22.76
C GLN A 407 -2.01 20.61 -21.78
N ILE A 408 -1.86 20.19 -20.51
CA ILE A 408 -2.94 20.28 -19.54
C ILE A 408 -3.44 21.72 -19.33
N GLN A 409 -2.54 22.71 -19.42
CA GLN A 409 -2.88 24.14 -19.28
C GLN A 409 -3.65 24.72 -20.47
N GLN A 410 -3.52 24.07 -21.65
CA GLN A 410 -4.15 24.52 -22.90
C GLN A 410 -5.52 23.83 -23.16
N LEU A 411 -5.77 22.68 -22.53
CA LEU A 411 -6.99 21.91 -22.70
C LEU A 411 -8.20 22.60 -22.05
N ALA A 412 -9.36 22.49 -22.71
CA ALA A 412 -10.61 22.90 -22.10
C ALA A 412 -10.94 22.00 -20.88
N ALA A 413 -11.61 22.57 -19.87
CA ALA A 413 -11.93 21.88 -18.61
C ALA A 413 -12.52 20.46 -18.80
N LYS A 414 -13.40 20.27 -19.77
CA LYS A 414 -14.04 18.97 -20.08
C LYS A 414 -13.06 17.91 -20.65
N GLU A 415 -11.91 18.34 -21.17
CA GLU A 415 -10.92 17.48 -21.79
C GLU A 415 -9.79 17.08 -20.81
N GLN A 416 -9.64 17.85 -19.73
CA GLN A 416 -8.55 17.66 -18.78
C GLN A 416 -8.61 16.33 -18.03
N LEU A 417 -9.80 15.87 -17.60
CA LEU A 417 -9.94 14.57 -16.93
C LEU A 417 -9.71 13.39 -17.88
N ALA A 418 -10.09 13.53 -19.15
CA ALA A 418 -9.76 12.54 -20.16
C ALA A 418 -8.22 12.46 -20.38
N PHE A 419 -7.55 13.62 -20.41
CA PHE A 419 -6.10 13.68 -20.47
C PHE A 419 -5.42 13.03 -19.26
N VAL A 420 -5.94 13.25 -18.05
CA VAL A 420 -5.46 12.57 -16.83
C VAL A 420 -5.58 11.04 -16.98
N TYR A 421 -6.71 10.54 -17.49
CA TYR A 421 -6.90 9.10 -17.74
C TYR A 421 -5.84 8.55 -18.69
N GLU A 422 -5.62 9.22 -19.82
CA GLU A 422 -4.64 8.81 -20.82
C GLU A 422 -3.19 8.88 -20.30
N MET A 423 -2.86 9.89 -19.49
CA MET A 423 -1.55 10.00 -18.84
C MET A 423 -1.26 8.82 -17.92
N PHE A 424 -2.26 8.35 -17.17
CA PHE A 424 -2.09 7.21 -16.26
C PHE A 424 -2.31 5.84 -16.92
N LEU A 425 -2.77 5.77 -18.16
CA LEU A 425 -3.09 4.51 -18.83
C LEU A 425 -1.91 3.52 -18.91
N PRO A 426 -0.64 3.93 -19.17
CA PRO A 426 0.49 3.03 -19.08
C PRO A 426 0.65 2.37 -17.71
N SER A 427 0.55 3.15 -16.62
CA SER A 427 0.60 2.65 -15.25
C SER A 427 -0.61 1.77 -14.91
N LEU A 428 -1.81 2.19 -15.32
CA LEU A 428 -3.05 1.44 -15.12
C LEU A 428 -3.04 0.09 -15.84
N THR A 429 -2.36 -0.01 -16.97
CA THR A 429 -2.18 -1.28 -17.71
C THR A 429 -1.45 -2.32 -16.86
N TYR A 430 -0.48 -1.92 -16.06
CA TYR A 430 0.20 -2.81 -15.12
C TYR A 430 -0.67 -3.20 -13.92
N THR A 431 -1.54 -2.32 -13.45
CA THR A 431 -2.24 -2.48 -12.17
C THR A 431 -3.73 -2.11 -12.23
N PRO A 432 -4.53 -2.80 -13.08
CA PRO A 432 -5.93 -2.43 -13.30
C PRO A 432 -6.89 -2.98 -12.23
N PHE A 433 -6.46 -3.88 -11.33
CA PHE A 433 -7.33 -4.66 -10.46
C PHE A 433 -7.54 -4.10 -9.05
N THR A 434 -6.67 -3.20 -8.59
CA THR A 434 -6.59 -2.86 -7.17
C THR A 434 -7.57 -1.78 -6.73
N GLN A 435 -7.95 -0.85 -7.61
CA GLN A 435 -8.72 0.36 -7.28
C GLN A 435 -10.15 0.09 -6.80
N LEU A 436 -10.74 -1.02 -7.24
CA LEU A 436 -12.10 -1.42 -6.82
C LEU A 436 -12.23 -1.45 -5.29
N ALA A 437 -11.31 -2.10 -4.59
CA ALA A 437 -11.33 -2.20 -3.13
C ALA A 437 -11.16 -0.85 -2.41
N ASN A 438 -10.48 0.11 -3.05
CA ASN A 438 -10.34 1.46 -2.50
C ASN A 438 -11.65 2.24 -2.56
N LEU A 439 -12.32 2.22 -3.71
CA LEU A 439 -13.54 2.99 -3.92
C LEU A 439 -14.74 2.36 -3.20
N THR A 440 -14.87 1.04 -3.19
CA THR A 440 -15.93 0.34 -2.44
C THR A 440 -15.68 0.26 -0.94
N GLY A 441 -14.41 0.41 -0.50
CA GLY A 441 -14.02 0.35 0.91
C GLY A 441 -13.82 -1.07 1.46
N GLN A 442 -13.85 -2.10 0.60
CA GLN A 442 -13.65 -3.49 0.97
C GLN A 442 -12.22 -3.79 1.42
N PRO A 443 -11.98 -4.81 2.27
CA PRO A 443 -10.65 -5.34 2.51
C PRO A 443 -10.20 -6.18 1.32
N ALA A 444 -8.90 -6.11 1.01
CA ALA A 444 -8.29 -6.91 -0.04
C ALA A 444 -6.83 -7.23 0.32
N ILE A 445 -6.39 -8.45 0.06
CA ILE A 445 -5.04 -8.92 0.36
C ILE A 445 -4.35 -9.42 -0.89
N SER A 446 -3.10 -8.99 -1.12
CA SER A 446 -2.21 -9.55 -2.14
C SER A 446 -1.28 -10.56 -1.50
N LEU A 447 -1.17 -11.75 -2.11
CA LEU A 447 -0.44 -12.89 -1.59
C LEU A 447 0.64 -13.36 -2.57
N PRO A 448 1.85 -13.70 -2.10
CA PRO A 448 2.97 -14.12 -2.94
C PRO A 448 2.90 -15.62 -3.26
N VAL A 449 1.99 -15.99 -4.14
CA VAL A 449 1.68 -17.40 -4.46
C VAL A 449 2.23 -17.88 -5.79
N TYR A 450 2.96 -17.03 -6.52
CA TYR A 450 3.52 -17.38 -7.82
C TYR A 450 4.83 -16.62 -8.10
N LYS A 451 5.79 -17.33 -8.71
CA LYS A 451 6.99 -16.76 -9.34
C LYS A 451 7.10 -17.26 -10.77
N THR A 452 7.49 -16.35 -11.66
CA THR A 452 7.82 -16.70 -13.05
C THR A 452 9.10 -17.56 -13.12
N LYS A 453 9.37 -18.18 -14.26
CA LYS A 453 10.63 -18.91 -14.47
C LYS A 453 11.89 -18.04 -14.28
N ALA A 454 11.76 -16.73 -14.45
CA ALA A 454 12.82 -15.75 -14.20
C ALA A 454 12.92 -15.32 -12.73
N GLY A 455 12.12 -15.90 -11.83
CA GLY A 455 12.14 -15.62 -10.40
C GLY A 455 11.36 -14.36 -9.97
N MET A 456 10.69 -13.67 -10.90
CA MET A 456 9.90 -12.48 -10.57
C MET A 456 8.52 -12.88 -10.06
N PRO A 457 8.07 -12.32 -8.92
CA PRO A 457 6.77 -12.66 -8.34
C PRO A 457 5.62 -11.96 -9.08
N ILE A 458 4.46 -12.59 -9.02
CA ILE A 458 3.16 -11.99 -9.31
C ILE A 458 2.22 -12.38 -8.18
N GLY A 459 1.71 -11.38 -7.46
CA GLY A 459 0.74 -11.60 -6.41
C GLY A 459 -0.65 -11.91 -6.95
N VAL A 460 -1.40 -12.70 -6.19
CA VAL A 460 -2.83 -12.91 -6.40
C VAL A 460 -3.59 -12.20 -5.30
N GLN A 461 -4.63 -11.44 -5.67
CA GLN A 461 -5.45 -10.66 -4.77
C GLN A 461 -6.73 -11.41 -4.42
N ALA A 462 -7.08 -11.45 -3.15
CA ALA A 462 -8.39 -11.84 -2.65
C ALA A 462 -9.09 -10.64 -2.01
N MET A 463 -10.37 -10.42 -2.36
CA MET A 463 -11.25 -9.43 -1.76
C MET A 463 -12.37 -10.12 -1.00
N ALA A 464 -12.83 -9.50 0.10
CA ALA A 464 -13.96 -9.97 0.90
C ALA A 464 -14.98 -8.84 1.14
N ALA A 465 -16.15 -9.17 1.71
CA ALA A 465 -17.07 -8.17 2.22
C ALA A 465 -16.42 -7.30 3.31
N LYS A 466 -16.90 -6.06 3.47
CA LYS A 466 -16.41 -5.13 4.50
C LYS A 466 -16.42 -5.81 5.89
N GLY A 467 -15.33 -5.67 6.62
CA GLY A 467 -15.17 -6.23 7.97
C GLY A 467 -14.61 -7.66 8.02
N ASN A 468 -14.47 -8.34 6.88
CA ASN A 468 -14.08 -9.75 6.82
C ASN A 468 -12.56 -9.98 6.64
N GLU A 469 -11.72 -9.13 7.22
CA GLU A 469 -10.26 -9.33 7.20
C GLU A 469 -9.83 -10.65 7.82
N SER A 470 -10.54 -11.14 8.84
CA SER A 470 -10.24 -12.43 9.48
C SER A 470 -10.37 -13.60 8.52
N LEU A 471 -11.33 -13.56 7.56
CA LEU A 471 -11.46 -14.56 6.51
C LEU A 471 -10.26 -14.51 5.57
N LEU A 472 -9.84 -13.30 5.15
CA LEU A 472 -8.67 -13.09 4.30
C LEU A 472 -7.40 -13.61 4.95
N PHE A 473 -7.19 -13.36 6.24
CA PHE A 473 -6.01 -13.84 6.95
C PHE A 473 -5.99 -15.36 7.12
N ARG A 474 -7.12 -16.00 7.42
CA ARG A 474 -7.19 -17.46 7.52
C ARG A 474 -6.91 -18.13 6.18
N LEU A 475 -7.46 -17.58 5.09
CA LEU A 475 -7.13 -18.01 3.74
C LEU A 475 -5.64 -17.84 3.43
N ALA A 476 -5.09 -16.66 3.75
CA ALA A 476 -3.69 -16.35 3.54
C ALA A 476 -2.77 -17.32 4.30
N LEU A 477 -3.11 -17.68 5.55
CA LEU A 477 -2.36 -18.67 6.32
C LEU A 477 -2.43 -20.07 5.69
N THR A 478 -3.59 -20.47 5.15
CA THR A 478 -3.72 -21.74 4.44
C THR A 478 -2.78 -21.80 3.23
N LEU A 479 -2.67 -20.70 2.49
CA LEU A 479 -1.74 -20.58 1.36
C LEU A 479 -0.28 -20.49 1.83
N GLU A 480 0.01 -19.77 2.91
CA GLU A 480 1.36 -19.64 3.50
C GLU A 480 1.92 -21.01 3.93
N GLN A 481 1.07 -21.91 4.41
CA GLN A 481 1.44 -23.26 4.84
C GLN A 481 1.50 -24.28 3.69
N SER A 482 1.27 -23.86 2.45
CA SER A 482 1.26 -24.71 1.28
C SER A 482 2.52 -24.55 0.41
N GLU A 483 2.69 -25.48 -0.55
CA GLU A 483 3.72 -25.39 -1.59
C GLU A 483 3.53 -24.21 -2.56
N ARG A 484 2.36 -23.57 -2.53
CA ARG A 484 2.05 -22.39 -3.35
C ARG A 484 2.77 -21.12 -2.86
N TRP A 485 3.19 -21.12 -1.60
CA TRP A 485 3.84 -19.93 -1.05
C TRP A 485 5.21 -19.68 -1.66
N GLN A 486 5.44 -18.45 -2.11
CA GLN A 486 6.66 -18.03 -2.80
C GLN A 486 7.29 -16.77 -2.15
N GLY A 487 6.75 -16.35 -1.00
CA GLY A 487 7.22 -15.21 -0.21
C GLY A 487 8.48 -15.48 0.61
#